data_08b35b34bcb2256a7262b35c3e83c06f
#
_entry.id   08b35b34bcb2256a7262b35c3e83c06f
#
_cell.length_a   1.000
_cell.length_b   1.000
_cell.length_c   1.000
_cell.angle_alpha   90.00
_cell.angle_beta   90.00
_cell.angle_gamma   90.00
#
_symmetry.space_group_name_H-M   'P 1'
#
loop_
_entity.id
_entity.type
_entity.pdbx_description
1 polymer ?
#
loop_
_entity_poly.entity_id
_entity_poly.type
_entity_poly.pdbx_seq_one_letter_code
_entity_poly.pdbx_strand_id
1 'polypeptide(L)'
;MDTLQSFLLGEEHWTFLFEVMLRCLIGFIAVIIGIKLTGKRGVRQLSLFEIVIILTLGSAAGDIAFYKEVGVLSALTTIATIVVLYRIVTYLLLKSRAVGKLIEGEPMTFIEDGRLTSSVIKNENISFDEFYMEMRQAGIEHLGQVRIAILEVDGDVSVFKNKGDEIKPGLCILPDSIRK
;
A
#
# COMPACT_ATOMS: atom_id res chain seq x y z
N MET A 1 45.56 7.54 7.78
CA MET A 1 44.18 7.95 7.56
C MET A 1 43.58 8.21 8.94
N ASP A 2 43.08 9.41 9.18
CA ASP A 2 42.56 9.77 10.49
C ASP A 2 41.38 8.91 10.85
N THR A 3 41.30 8.47 12.09
CA THR A 3 40.23 7.58 12.63
C THR A 3 38.83 8.13 12.32
N LEU A 4 38.71 9.47 12.25
CA LEU A 4 37.44 10.14 11.88
C LEU A 4 37.07 9.95 10.39
N GLN A 5 38.08 9.97 9.51
CA GLN A 5 37.86 9.79 8.08
C GLN A 5 37.41 8.35 7.76
N SER A 6 38.04 7.36 8.39
CA SER A 6 37.61 5.95 8.23
C SER A 6 36.22 5.67 8.82
N PHE A 7 35.87 6.39 9.90
CA PHE A 7 34.51 6.29 10.46
C PHE A 7 33.46 6.90 9.56
N LEU A 8 33.75 8.03 8.89
CA LEU A 8 32.78 8.77 8.06
C LEU A 8 32.67 8.25 6.63
N LEU A 9 33.75 7.75 6.05
CA LEU A 9 33.85 7.37 4.63
C LEU A 9 34.15 5.89 4.43
N GLY A 10 34.44 5.13 5.50
CA GLY A 10 34.91 3.77 5.36
C GLY A 10 36.31 3.77 4.66
N GLU A 11 36.45 2.98 3.61
CA GLU A 11 37.62 2.90 2.76
C GLU A 11 37.61 3.88 1.59
N GLU A 12 36.52 4.67 1.45
CA GLU A 12 36.27 5.52 0.31
C GLU A 12 36.95 6.93 0.44
N HIS A 13 37.14 7.56 -0.71
CA HIS A 13 37.69 8.93 -0.79
C HIS A 13 36.52 9.96 -0.83
N TRP A 14 36.80 11.21 -0.43
CA TRP A 14 35.84 12.31 -0.45
C TRP A 14 35.15 12.51 -1.83
N THR A 15 35.83 12.18 -2.93
CA THR A 15 35.30 12.24 -4.29
C THR A 15 34.12 11.27 -4.50
N PHE A 16 34.05 10.19 -3.73
CA PHE A 16 32.97 9.24 -3.79
C PHE A 16 31.63 9.86 -3.39
N LEU A 17 31.61 10.84 -2.49
CA LEU A 17 30.37 11.52 -2.12
C LEU A 17 29.71 12.25 -3.31
N PHE A 18 30.52 12.84 -4.19
CA PHE A 18 30.00 13.45 -5.42
C PHE A 18 29.44 12.41 -6.39
N GLU A 19 30.09 11.25 -6.48
CA GLU A 19 29.58 10.14 -7.27
C GLU A 19 28.24 9.62 -6.72
N VAL A 20 28.12 9.44 -5.40
CA VAL A 20 26.87 9.07 -4.72
C VAL A 20 25.77 10.09 -5.01
N MET A 21 26.06 11.39 -4.90
CA MET A 21 25.09 12.44 -5.21
C MET A 21 24.57 12.34 -6.66
N LEU A 22 25.48 12.14 -7.62
CA LEU A 22 25.12 12.00 -9.02
C LEU A 22 24.29 10.71 -9.26
N ARG A 23 24.68 9.60 -8.68
CA ARG A 23 23.96 8.33 -8.74
C ARG A 23 22.58 8.43 -8.13
N CYS A 24 22.43 9.08 -6.98
CA CYS A 24 21.13 9.37 -6.36
C CYS A 24 20.25 10.21 -7.28
N LEU A 25 20.77 11.24 -7.90
CA LEU A 25 20.01 12.09 -8.82
C LEU A 25 19.52 11.29 -10.04
N ILE A 26 20.36 10.47 -10.62
CA ILE A 26 20.00 9.61 -11.76
C ILE A 26 18.91 8.61 -11.34
N GLY A 27 19.10 7.91 -10.21
CA GLY A 27 18.14 6.96 -9.68
C GLY A 27 16.77 7.61 -9.37
N PHE A 28 16.78 8.77 -8.74
CA PHE A 28 15.58 9.55 -8.42
C PHE A 28 14.80 9.95 -9.68
N ILE A 29 15.50 10.47 -10.70
CA ILE A 29 14.88 10.83 -11.99
C ILE A 29 14.30 9.58 -12.67
N ALA A 30 15.04 8.47 -12.67
CA ALA A 30 14.59 7.21 -13.27
C ALA A 30 13.32 6.67 -12.60
N VAL A 31 13.25 6.72 -11.26
CA VAL A 31 12.06 6.31 -10.49
C VAL A 31 10.87 7.24 -10.80
N ILE A 32 11.07 8.55 -10.83
CA ILE A 32 9.99 9.49 -11.20
C ILE A 32 9.44 9.18 -12.59
N ILE A 33 10.33 8.95 -13.56
CA ILE A 33 9.92 8.56 -14.92
C ILE A 33 9.18 7.24 -14.88
N GLY A 34 9.71 6.24 -14.15
CA GLY A 34 9.07 4.94 -13.95
C GLY A 34 7.65 5.08 -13.42
N ILE A 35 7.46 5.81 -12.30
CA ILE A 35 6.14 6.05 -11.71
C ILE A 35 5.22 6.80 -12.68
N LYS A 36 5.70 7.79 -13.42
CA LYS A 36 4.89 8.46 -14.44
C LYS A 36 4.42 7.53 -15.56
N LEU A 37 5.26 6.57 -15.94
CA LEU A 37 4.92 5.57 -16.95
C LEU A 37 3.90 4.56 -16.46
N THR A 38 3.76 4.33 -15.14
CA THR A 38 2.77 3.41 -14.57
C THR A 38 1.34 3.96 -14.64
N GLY A 39 1.14 5.27 -14.79
CA GLY A 39 -0.17 5.90 -15.01
C GLY A 39 -0.63 6.78 -13.84
N LYS A 40 -1.76 7.48 -14.04
CA LYS A 40 -2.34 8.41 -13.06
C LYS A 40 -3.30 7.68 -12.11
N ARG A 41 -2.87 6.69 -11.34
CA ARG A 41 -3.67 6.23 -10.20
C ARG A 41 -3.35 7.12 -9.00
N GLY A 42 -4.39 7.58 -8.32
CA GLY A 42 -4.24 8.47 -7.16
C GLY A 42 -3.49 7.77 -6.03
N VAL A 43 -2.56 8.47 -5.40
CA VAL A 43 -1.74 7.98 -4.27
C VAL A 43 -2.60 7.54 -3.07
N ARG A 44 -3.89 7.85 -3.07
CA ARG A 44 -4.82 7.55 -1.96
C ARG A 44 -5.37 6.12 -1.92
N GLN A 45 -5.24 5.36 -3.01
CA GLN A 45 -5.81 4.01 -3.13
C GLN A 45 -4.79 3.10 -3.84
N LEU A 46 -3.63 2.93 -3.20
CA LEU A 46 -2.61 2.02 -3.68
C LEU A 46 -3.00 0.59 -3.30
N SER A 47 -3.17 -0.29 -4.29
CA SER A 47 -3.30 -1.71 -4.04
C SER A 47 -2.01 -2.28 -3.44
N LEU A 48 -2.10 -3.42 -2.76
CA LEU A 48 -0.93 -4.14 -2.23
C LEU A 48 0.13 -4.35 -3.33
N PHE A 49 -0.31 -4.65 -4.55
CA PHE A 49 0.57 -4.82 -5.70
C PHE A 49 1.36 -3.53 -6.04
N GLU A 50 0.70 -2.36 -6.00
CA GLU A 50 1.35 -1.08 -6.26
C GLU A 50 2.36 -0.72 -5.17
N ILE A 51 2.06 -1.03 -3.90
CA ILE A 51 3.00 -0.85 -2.79
C ILE A 51 4.26 -1.68 -3.01
N VAL A 52 4.13 -2.95 -3.38
CA VAL A 52 5.27 -3.84 -3.68
C VAL A 52 6.14 -3.28 -4.80
N ILE A 53 5.54 -2.74 -5.86
CA ILE A 53 6.28 -2.13 -6.97
C ILE A 53 7.04 -0.88 -6.52
N ILE A 54 6.41 -0.01 -5.73
CA ILE A 54 7.07 1.21 -5.21
C ILE A 54 8.26 0.84 -4.32
N LEU A 55 8.11 -0.15 -3.44
CA LEU A 55 9.19 -0.64 -2.59
C LEU A 55 10.34 -1.23 -3.42
N THR A 56 10.02 -2.01 -4.44
CA THR A 56 11.02 -2.63 -5.32
C THR A 56 11.78 -1.57 -6.14
N LEU A 57 11.08 -0.54 -6.65
CA LEU A 57 11.71 0.59 -7.33
C LEU A 57 12.59 1.40 -6.38
N GLY A 58 12.15 1.62 -5.14
CA GLY A 58 12.93 2.32 -4.11
C GLY A 58 14.21 1.56 -3.75
N SER A 59 14.14 0.25 -3.60
CA SER A 59 15.32 -0.61 -3.36
C SER A 59 16.31 -0.54 -4.52
N ALA A 60 15.83 -0.71 -5.76
CA ALA A 60 16.69 -0.62 -6.95
C ALA A 60 17.39 0.74 -7.09
N ALA A 61 16.69 1.83 -6.73
CA ALA A 61 17.28 3.17 -6.73
C ALA A 61 18.31 3.37 -5.60
N GLY A 62 18.08 2.76 -4.44
CA GLY A 62 19.01 2.77 -3.31
C GLY A 62 20.33 2.05 -3.63
N ASP A 63 20.22 0.89 -4.25
CA ASP A 63 21.40 0.08 -4.62
C ASP A 63 22.36 0.82 -5.57
N ILE A 64 21.82 1.59 -6.51
CA ILE A 64 22.63 2.46 -7.39
C ILE A 64 23.49 3.43 -6.58
N ALA A 65 22.94 3.99 -5.51
CA ALA A 65 23.59 5.04 -4.75
C ALA A 65 24.76 4.51 -3.92
N PHE A 66 24.59 3.36 -3.28
CA PHE A 66 25.52 2.86 -2.27
C PHE A 66 26.53 1.85 -2.81
N TYR A 67 26.18 1.04 -3.80
CA TYR A 67 27.04 -0.03 -4.30
C TYR A 67 27.81 0.41 -5.55
N LYS A 68 29.11 0.67 -5.40
CA LYS A 68 30.03 1.00 -6.50
C LYS A 68 30.07 -0.06 -7.59
N GLU A 69 29.94 -1.31 -7.18
CA GLU A 69 29.99 -2.49 -8.07
C GLU A 69 28.75 -2.54 -8.98
N VAL A 70 27.66 -1.90 -8.54
CA VAL A 70 26.46 -1.81 -9.37
C VAL A 70 26.62 -0.68 -10.38
N GLY A 71 26.80 -1.06 -11.65
CA GLY A 71 26.86 -0.09 -12.76
C GLY A 71 25.52 0.64 -12.92
N VAL A 72 25.58 1.95 -13.16
CA VAL A 72 24.37 2.78 -13.38
C VAL A 72 23.47 2.20 -14.47
N LEU A 73 24.03 1.67 -15.54
CA LEU A 73 23.26 1.07 -16.63
C LEU A 73 22.53 -0.19 -16.18
N SER A 74 23.13 -1.04 -15.38
CA SER A 74 22.51 -2.25 -14.82
C SER A 74 21.30 -1.89 -13.98
N ALA A 75 21.44 -0.88 -13.14
CA ALA A 75 20.37 -0.42 -12.27
C ALA A 75 19.22 0.27 -13.04
N LEU A 76 19.53 1.07 -14.06
CA LEU A 76 18.49 1.62 -14.96
C LEU A 76 17.76 0.51 -15.72
N THR A 77 18.46 -0.56 -16.11
CA THR A 77 17.84 -1.74 -16.71
C THR A 77 16.91 -2.43 -15.73
N THR A 78 17.30 -2.56 -14.46
CA THR A 78 16.45 -3.13 -13.40
C THR A 78 15.18 -2.30 -13.24
N ILE A 79 15.29 -0.96 -13.09
CA ILE A 79 14.13 -0.06 -13.00
C ILE A 79 13.23 -0.19 -14.22
N ALA A 80 13.79 -0.18 -15.43
CA ALA A 80 13.03 -0.35 -16.67
C ALA A 80 12.29 -1.69 -16.70
N THR A 81 12.94 -2.78 -16.29
CA THR A 81 12.34 -4.12 -16.21
C THR A 81 11.17 -4.15 -15.23
N ILE A 82 11.30 -3.55 -14.03
CA ILE A 82 10.23 -3.45 -13.05
C ILE A 82 9.02 -2.71 -13.65
N VAL A 83 9.26 -1.59 -14.34
CA VAL A 83 8.19 -0.81 -14.99
C VAL A 83 7.49 -1.63 -16.08
N VAL A 84 8.23 -2.38 -16.89
CA VAL A 84 7.67 -3.25 -17.92
C VAL A 84 6.82 -4.36 -17.29
N LEU A 85 7.32 -5.03 -16.25
CA LEU A 85 6.59 -6.07 -15.53
C LEU A 85 5.30 -5.49 -14.90
N TYR A 86 5.37 -4.32 -14.28
CA TYR A 86 4.18 -3.62 -13.80
C TYR A 86 3.14 -3.42 -14.90
N ARG A 87 3.57 -2.92 -16.06
CA ARG A 87 2.66 -2.71 -17.21
C ARG A 87 2.02 -4.02 -17.69
N ILE A 88 2.78 -5.09 -17.74
CA ILE A 88 2.28 -6.42 -18.13
C ILE A 88 1.23 -6.89 -17.11
N VAL A 89 1.55 -6.86 -15.81
CA VAL A 89 0.63 -7.29 -14.75
C VAL A 89 -0.63 -6.43 -14.74
N THR A 90 -0.50 -5.10 -14.81
CA THR A 90 -1.67 -4.20 -14.88
C THR A 90 -2.55 -4.50 -16.09
N TYR A 91 -1.95 -4.78 -17.25
CA TYR A 91 -2.71 -5.19 -18.44
C TYR A 91 -3.47 -6.50 -18.21
N LEU A 92 -2.84 -7.50 -17.56
CA LEU A 92 -3.48 -8.77 -17.23
C LEU A 92 -4.61 -8.59 -16.20
N LEU A 93 -4.43 -7.74 -15.19
CA LEU A 93 -5.45 -7.38 -14.21
C LEU A 93 -6.71 -6.80 -14.89
N LEU A 94 -6.52 -5.91 -15.86
CA LEU A 94 -7.64 -5.31 -16.60
C LEU A 94 -8.35 -6.31 -17.52
N LYS A 95 -7.63 -7.29 -18.02
CA LYS A 95 -8.15 -8.27 -19.00
C LYS A 95 -8.79 -9.50 -18.34
N SER A 96 -8.38 -9.86 -17.14
CA SER A 96 -8.79 -11.10 -16.48
C SER A 96 -9.19 -10.89 -15.03
N ARG A 97 -10.49 -11.09 -14.71
CA ARG A 97 -10.98 -11.06 -13.34
C ARG A 97 -10.31 -12.11 -12.43
N ALA A 98 -9.94 -13.26 -12.99
CA ALA A 98 -9.25 -14.31 -12.23
C ALA A 98 -7.85 -13.86 -11.76
N VAL A 99 -7.12 -13.14 -12.62
CA VAL A 99 -5.82 -12.55 -12.25
C VAL A 99 -5.99 -11.45 -11.20
N GLY A 100 -7.01 -10.60 -11.35
CA GLY A 100 -7.33 -9.57 -10.37
C GLY A 100 -7.61 -10.18 -8.99
N LYS A 101 -8.47 -11.18 -8.93
CA LYS A 101 -8.78 -11.90 -7.70
C LYS A 101 -7.56 -12.56 -7.05
N LEU A 102 -6.64 -13.09 -7.86
CA LEU A 102 -5.43 -13.75 -7.38
C LEU A 102 -4.40 -12.76 -6.80
N ILE A 103 -4.25 -11.58 -7.42
CA ILE A 103 -3.20 -10.62 -7.07
C ILE A 103 -3.70 -9.58 -6.07
N GLU A 104 -4.88 -9.01 -6.28
CA GLU A 104 -5.44 -7.94 -5.46
C GLU A 104 -6.44 -8.46 -4.42
N GLY A 105 -7.03 -9.63 -4.64
CA GLY A 105 -8.12 -10.17 -3.83
C GLY A 105 -9.50 -9.71 -4.32
N GLU A 106 -10.51 -9.91 -3.48
CA GLU A 106 -11.88 -9.45 -3.72
C GLU A 106 -12.37 -8.64 -2.52
N PRO A 107 -13.17 -7.58 -2.73
CA PRO A 107 -13.85 -6.90 -1.65
C PRO A 107 -14.70 -7.88 -0.85
N MET A 108 -14.72 -7.75 0.46
CA MET A 108 -15.46 -8.63 1.35
C MET A 108 -16.56 -7.85 2.08
N THR A 109 -17.81 -8.30 1.95
CA THR A 109 -18.90 -7.73 2.75
C THR A 109 -18.73 -8.13 4.21
N PHE A 110 -18.51 -7.16 5.06
CA PHE A 110 -18.26 -7.31 6.49
C PHE A 110 -19.55 -7.26 7.30
N ILE A 111 -20.41 -6.28 6.97
CA ILE A 111 -21.70 -6.08 7.61
C ILE A 111 -22.80 -6.03 6.54
N GLU A 112 -23.89 -6.66 6.84
CA GLU A 112 -25.14 -6.59 6.10
C GLU A 112 -26.29 -6.42 7.08
N ASP A 113 -27.10 -5.39 6.88
CA ASP A 113 -28.27 -5.05 7.71
C ASP A 113 -27.98 -5.01 9.22
N GLY A 114 -26.84 -4.42 9.60
CA GLY A 114 -26.43 -4.25 11.00
C GLY A 114 -25.87 -5.52 11.66
N ARG A 115 -25.58 -6.58 10.89
CA ARG A 115 -25.02 -7.84 11.39
C ARG A 115 -23.75 -8.21 10.67
N LEU A 116 -22.80 -8.78 11.40
CA LEU A 116 -21.60 -9.36 10.80
C LEU A 116 -21.96 -10.53 9.90
N THR A 117 -21.33 -10.60 8.73
CA THR A 117 -21.55 -11.72 7.79
C THR A 117 -20.86 -12.98 8.29
N SER A 118 -21.40 -14.14 7.92
CA SER A 118 -20.85 -15.44 8.33
C SER A 118 -19.45 -15.72 7.77
N SER A 119 -19.11 -15.13 6.63
CA SER A 119 -17.78 -15.22 6.02
C SER A 119 -16.71 -14.53 6.86
N VAL A 120 -17.06 -13.44 7.49
CA VAL A 120 -16.17 -12.66 8.36
C VAL A 120 -15.96 -13.33 9.71
N ILE A 121 -17.03 -13.82 10.33
CA ILE A 121 -16.96 -14.50 11.64
C ILE A 121 -16.06 -15.74 11.59
N LYS A 122 -15.97 -16.41 10.43
CA LYS A 122 -15.14 -17.61 10.22
C LYS A 122 -13.70 -17.30 9.82
N ASN A 123 -13.37 -16.06 9.54
CA ASN A 123 -12.04 -15.67 9.06
C ASN A 123 -11.18 -15.22 10.24
N GLU A 124 -10.28 -16.09 10.70
CA GLU A 124 -9.37 -15.85 11.84
C GLU A 124 -8.31 -14.76 11.56
N ASN A 125 -8.14 -14.35 10.32
CA ASN A 125 -7.12 -13.37 9.91
C ASN A 125 -7.62 -11.92 9.95
N ILE A 126 -8.84 -11.67 10.40
CA ILE A 126 -9.45 -10.35 10.42
C ILE A 126 -9.39 -9.76 11.83
N SER A 127 -8.79 -8.59 11.98
CA SER A 127 -8.83 -7.81 13.20
C SER A 127 -10.14 -7.01 13.28
N PHE A 128 -11.04 -7.44 14.16
CA PHE A 128 -12.28 -6.70 14.42
C PHE A 128 -12.03 -5.31 14.98
N ASP A 129 -10.97 -5.12 15.78
CA ASP A 129 -10.65 -3.83 16.39
C ASP A 129 -10.25 -2.80 15.34
N GLU A 130 -9.46 -3.20 14.34
CA GLU A 130 -9.10 -2.35 13.21
C GLU A 130 -10.32 -2.01 12.37
N PHE A 131 -11.15 -3.00 12.06
CA PHE A 131 -12.39 -2.79 11.31
C PHE A 131 -13.35 -1.83 12.04
N TYR A 132 -13.53 -2.00 13.36
CA TYR A 132 -14.36 -1.09 14.15
C TYR A 132 -13.75 0.30 14.26
N MET A 133 -12.43 0.43 14.22
CA MET A 133 -11.75 1.72 14.16
C MET A 133 -12.11 2.48 12.88
N GLU A 134 -12.02 1.84 11.71
CA GLU A 134 -12.41 2.42 10.42
C GLU A 134 -13.90 2.83 10.41
N MET A 135 -14.77 2.00 10.98
CA MET A 135 -16.17 2.34 11.10
C MET A 135 -16.43 3.56 11.98
N ARG A 136 -15.70 3.69 13.12
CA ARG A 136 -15.78 4.88 13.98
C ARG A 136 -15.30 6.14 13.25
N GLN A 137 -14.26 6.03 12.39
CA GLN A 137 -13.81 7.14 11.54
C GLN A 137 -14.90 7.56 10.54
N ALA A 138 -15.71 6.60 10.06
CA ALA A 138 -16.90 6.87 9.25
C ALA A 138 -18.09 7.44 10.05
N GLY A 139 -17.94 7.64 11.37
CA GLY A 139 -18.98 8.16 12.25
C GLY A 139 -20.10 7.15 12.55
N ILE A 140 -19.74 5.89 12.77
CA ILE A 140 -20.61 4.80 13.20
C ILE A 140 -20.36 4.52 14.69
N GLU A 141 -21.42 4.50 15.48
CA GLU A 141 -21.37 4.21 16.92
C GLU A 141 -21.83 2.79 17.25
N HIS A 142 -22.76 2.26 16.45
CA HIS A 142 -23.23 0.89 16.60
C HIS A 142 -23.61 0.26 15.24
N LEU A 143 -23.51 -1.07 15.14
CA LEU A 143 -23.68 -1.80 13.88
C LEU A 143 -25.05 -1.59 13.23
N GLY A 144 -26.11 -1.34 14.01
CA GLY A 144 -27.45 -1.12 13.49
C GLY A 144 -27.62 0.14 12.62
N GLN A 145 -26.64 1.06 12.65
CA GLN A 145 -26.60 2.22 11.74
C GLN A 145 -26.15 1.84 10.33
N VAL A 146 -25.61 0.64 10.14
CA VAL A 146 -24.97 0.21 8.89
C VAL A 146 -25.89 -0.70 8.10
N ARG A 147 -26.15 -0.31 6.86
CA ARG A 147 -26.82 -1.16 5.88
C ARG A 147 -25.87 -2.18 5.29
N ILE A 148 -24.72 -1.70 4.78
CA ILE A 148 -23.65 -2.52 4.23
C ILE A 148 -22.31 -1.89 4.60
N ALA A 149 -21.35 -2.70 5.04
CA ALA A 149 -19.96 -2.33 5.13
C ALA A 149 -19.10 -3.33 4.37
N ILE A 150 -18.20 -2.83 3.54
CA ILE A 150 -17.35 -3.62 2.65
C ILE A 150 -15.90 -3.30 2.99
N LEU A 151 -15.10 -4.33 3.26
CA LEU A 151 -13.65 -4.23 3.29
C LEU A 151 -13.16 -4.30 1.85
N GLU A 152 -12.56 -3.21 1.39
CA GLU A 152 -12.04 -3.08 0.04
C GLU A 152 -10.67 -3.76 -0.11
N VAL A 153 -10.23 -3.95 -1.34
CA VAL A 153 -8.95 -4.62 -1.66
C VAL A 153 -7.71 -3.82 -1.24
N ASP A 154 -7.84 -2.52 -1.03
CA ASP A 154 -6.79 -1.63 -0.52
C ASP A 154 -6.76 -1.54 1.02
N GLY A 155 -7.70 -2.23 1.70
CA GLY A 155 -7.83 -2.25 3.15
C GLY A 155 -8.77 -1.20 3.72
N ASP A 156 -9.25 -0.26 2.92
CA ASP A 156 -10.24 0.73 3.33
C ASP A 156 -11.62 0.08 3.57
N VAL A 157 -12.46 0.72 4.39
CA VAL A 157 -13.82 0.26 4.66
C VAL A 157 -14.84 1.21 4.06
N SER A 158 -15.58 0.71 3.06
CA SER A 158 -16.73 1.42 2.49
C SER A 158 -17.98 1.20 3.35
N VAL A 159 -18.56 2.28 3.89
CA VAL A 159 -19.72 2.20 4.79
C VAL A 159 -20.94 2.87 4.18
N PHE A 160 -22.02 2.09 4.01
CA PHE A 160 -23.32 2.55 3.57
C PHE A 160 -24.29 2.54 4.77
N LYS A 161 -24.68 3.73 5.23
CA LYS A 161 -25.53 3.89 6.41
C LYS A 161 -27.02 3.65 6.12
N ASN A 162 -27.73 3.16 7.13
CA ASN A 162 -29.18 3.18 7.15
C ASN A 162 -29.68 4.64 7.27
N LYS A 163 -30.85 4.94 6.74
CA LYS A 163 -31.46 6.28 6.80
C LYS A 163 -32.53 6.32 7.88
N GLY A 164 -32.47 7.36 8.75
CA GLY A 164 -33.53 7.70 9.69
C GLY A 164 -34.16 6.50 10.41
N ASP A 165 -35.39 6.21 10.11
CA ASP A 165 -36.21 5.15 10.75
C ASP A 165 -35.76 3.72 10.44
N GLU A 166 -34.83 3.52 9.51
CA GLU A 166 -34.23 2.21 9.20
C GLU A 166 -33.12 1.80 10.17
N ILE A 167 -32.70 2.69 11.09
CA ILE A 167 -31.67 2.40 12.08
C ILE A 167 -32.20 1.35 13.06
N LYS A 168 -31.51 0.22 13.14
CA LYS A 168 -31.83 -0.92 14.01
C LYS A 168 -30.98 -0.88 15.29
N PRO A 169 -31.43 -1.50 16.40
CA PRO A 169 -30.54 -1.79 17.51
C PRO A 169 -29.35 -2.65 17.04
N GLY A 170 -28.15 -2.37 17.54
CA GLY A 170 -26.96 -3.10 17.12
C GLY A 170 -25.84 -3.03 18.16
N LEU A 171 -24.82 -3.87 17.97
CA LEU A 171 -23.64 -3.89 18.83
C LEU A 171 -22.96 -2.51 18.84
N CYS A 172 -22.76 -1.94 20.02
CA CYS A 172 -22.01 -0.71 20.19
C CYS A 172 -20.51 -0.99 19.94
N ILE A 173 -19.90 -0.21 19.05
CA ILE A 173 -18.48 -0.33 18.67
C ILE A 173 -17.61 0.78 19.25
N LEU A 174 -18.18 1.65 20.09
CA LEU A 174 -17.39 2.67 20.80
C LEU A 174 -16.49 1.99 21.87
N PRO A 175 -15.33 2.58 22.17
CA PRO A 175 -14.44 2.10 23.24
C PRO A 175 -15.16 2.07 24.60
N ASP A 176 -14.84 1.09 25.45
CA ASP A 176 -15.48 0.92 26.76
C ASP A 176 -15.34 2.15 27.68
N SER A 177 -14.26 2.92 27.48
CA SER A 177 -14.03 4.17 28.22
C SER A 177 -15.08 5.28 27.95
N ILE A 178 -15.84 5.17 26.86
CA ILE A 178 -16.82 6.18 26.40
C ILE A 178 -18.27 5.66 26.54
N ARG A 179 -18.43 4.34 26.70
CA ARG A 179 -19.75 3.72 26.94
C ARG A 179 -20.26 4.14 28.33
N LYS A 180 -21.18 5.11 28.35
CA LYS A 180 -21.94 5.47 29.56
C LYS A 180 -23.32 4.85 29.53
#